data_bce8ff6dc584f9af3dc60b5e35729ab5
#
_entry.id   bce8ff6dc584f9af3dc60b5e35729ab5
#
_cell.length_a   1.000
_cell.length_b   1.000
_cell.length_c   1.000
_cell.angle_alpha   90.00
_cell.angle_beta   90.00
_cell.angle_gamma   90.00
#
_symmetry.space_group_name_H-M   'P 1'
#
loop_
_entity.id
_entity.type
_entity.pdbx_description
1 polymer ?
#
loop_
_entity_poly.entity_id
_entity_poly.type
_entity_poly.pdbx_seq_one_letter_code
_entity_poly.pdbx_strand_id
1 'polypeptide(L)'
;MPKQILQDVIPPGRRSIRRIPLSFSRKVVEKEIDTEQIFKKRSEKRGSKFGIRLIAGVAVLVLLIAAVFVFSGATVTIEPRQKNIKVDIEAVAKNSGELAYETIAVGGVKTVYLQATGESKVEKKASGTIIVYNNYSSAPQRLIKNTRFETPTGLVYRIDKSIIVPGTRVESGKIIPGSVETTVFADLPGPNYNIGLNDFTVPGFKGTPRYEGFYARSKTTMAGGFIGNVPTASEDKMNGAYASAEAELKQELTQKINAQKPDTFVWYPSALLFESVRQVPTAGTGSMIALSVNATSTAVVFSKSVLSNYIAEHSVTDYDKEPVSIDKLGDLIFTPRFSAEANVGDPIPFSLTGDATIIWQFDSAQLKSDLAGKNKKDIFSIIANYRGVARVSAVIRPFWESQFPDNPNKIKIDIVLNEGV
;
A
#
# COMPACT_ATOMS: atom_id res chain seq x y z
N MET A 1 23.66 15.82 -27.74
CA MET A 1 23.22 16.94 -26.87
C MET A 1 22.03 17.61 -27.51
N PRO A 2 20.90 17.67 -26.85
CA PRO A 2 20.10 18.88 -26.83
C PRO A 2 19.83 19.31 -25.38
N LYS A 3 19.92 20.61 -25.19
CA LYS A 3 19.64 21.33 -23.95
C LYS A 3 18.15 21.31 -23.64
N GLN A 4 17.77 20.82 -22.47
CA GLN A 4 16.44 21.07 -21.90
C GLN A 4 16.41 22.49 -21.33
N ILE A 5 15.50 23.29 -21.84
CA ILE A 5 15.16 24.62 -21.36
C ILE A 5 14.17 24.43 -20.20
N LEU A 6 14.63 24.74 -18.98
CA LEU A 6 13.76 24.92 -17.82
C LEU A 6 12.97 26.23 -18.01
N GLN A 7 11.67 26.15 -18.18
CA GLN A 7 10.78 27.29 -18.09
C GLN A 7 10.53 27.62 -16.61
N ASP A 8 11.10 28.74 -16.18
CA ASP A 8 10.77 29.37 -14.91
C ASP A 8 9.31 29.87 -14.93
N VAL A 9 8.50 29.32 -14.05
CA VAL A 9 7.16 29.82 -13.77
C VAL A 9 7.29 31.02 -12.84
N ILE A 10 7.13 32.23 -13.39
CA ILE A 10 7.08 33.49 -12.62
C ILE A 10 5.70 33.60 -11.96
N PRO A 11 5.59 33.71 -10.62
CA PRO A 11 4.31 33.96 -9.96
C PRO A 11 3.85 35.40 -10.21
N PRO A 12 2.52 35.66 -10.35
CA PRO A 12 2.01 36.99 -10.62
C PRO A 12 2.28 37.94 -9.46
N GLY A 13 2.92 39.05 -9.76
CA GLY A 13 3.34 40.06 -8.80
C GLY A 13 2.16 40.68 -8.04
N ARG A 14 2.31 40.76 -6.74
CA ARG A 14 1.42 41.51 -5.84
C ARG A 14 1.45 43.00 -6.22
N ARG A 15 0.33 43.52 -6.68
CA ARG A 15 0.16 44.96 -6.86
C ARG A 15 0.10 45.65 -5.49
N SER A 16 1.13 46.40 -5.16
CA SER A 16 1.18 47.28 -3.98
C SER A 16 0.29 48.49 -4.20
N ILE A 17 -0.61 48.80 -3.23
CA ILE A 17 -1.57 49.93 -3.24
C ILE A 17 -0.88 51.28 -2.86
N ARG A 18 0.42 51.42 -2.99
CA ARG A 18 1.16 52.60 -2.54
C ARG A 18 1.65 53.48 -3.68
N ARG A 19 0.84 53.83 -4.67
CA ARG A 19 1.11 54.96 -5.57
C ARG A 19 -0.20 55.53 -6.13
N ILE A 20 -0.90 56.32 -5.33
CA ILE A 20 -1.90 57.24 -5.79
C ILE A 20 -1.25 58.65 -5.65
N PRO A 21 -1.00 59.41 -6.73
CA PRO A 21 -0.53 60.77 -6.62
C PRO A 21 -1.70 61.70 -6.23
N LEU A 22 -1.56 62.36 -5.11
CA LEU A 22 -2.46 63.43 -4.67
C LEU A 22 -2.11 64.71 -5.47
N SER A 23 -2.90 65.05 -6.46
CA SER A 23 -2.85 66.39 -7.05
C SER A 23 -3.89 67.27 -6.37
N PHE A 24 -3.41 68.11 -5.43
CA PHE A 24 -4.17 69.22 -4.91
C PHE A 24 -4.06 70.40 -5.86
N SER A 25 -5.15 70.79 -6.49
CA SER A 25 -5.28 72.10 -7.07
C SER A 25 -6.28 72.94 -6.24
N ARG A 26 -5.74 73.87 -5.50
CA ARG A 26 -6.47 74.81 -4.63
C ARG A 26 -6.82 76.03 -5.50
N LYS A 27 -8.11 76.27 -5.76
CA LYS A 27 -8.60 77.59 -6.14
C LYS A 27 -9.48 78.06 -4.99
N VAL A 28 -8.95 79.02 -4.27
CA VAL A 28 -9.67 79.88 -3.33
C VAL A 28 -10.51 80.85 -4.14
N VAL A 29 -11.80 80.84 -3.91
CA VAL A 29 -12.67 81.98 -4.21
C VAL A 29 -13.45 82.28 -2.95
N GLU A 30 -13.00 83.33 -2.29
CA GLU A 30 -13.66 84.00 -1.21
C GLU A 30 -14.94 84.70 -1.72
N LYS A 31 -16.09 84.33 -1.17
CA LYS A 31 -17.31 85.12 -1.31
C LYS A 31 -18.03 85.09 0.05
N GLU A 32 -17.91 86.23 0.70
CA GLU A 32 -18.77 86.59 1.86
C GLU A 32 -20.21 86.39 1.47
N ILE A 33 -20.98 85.69 2.21
CA ILE A 33 -22.43 85.73 2.24
C ILE A 33 -22.87 85.62 3.72
N ASP A 34 -23.34 86.75 4.12
CA ASP A 34 -24.26 87.15 5.16
C ASP A 34 -24.94 86.03 5.97
N THR A 35 -24.63 86.04 7.26
CA THR A 35 -25.28 85.26 8.30
C THR A 35 -26.51 85.99 8.79
N GLU A 36 -27.63 85.75 8.17
CA GLU A 36 -28.93 85.84 8.90
C GLU A 36 -30.03 85.10 8.08
N GLN A 37 -30.79 84.31 8.86
CA GLN A 37 -32.05 83.67 8.50
C GLN A 37 -31.97 82.47 7.58
N ILE A 38 -32.07 81.27 8.18
CA ILE A 38 -33.17 80.31 8.01
C ILE A 38 -32.92 79.15 8.98
N PHE A 39 -33.27 79.32 10.23
CA PHE A 39 -33.66 78.20 11.07
C PHE A 39 -35.07 77.77 10.69
N LYS A 40 -35.17 77.03 9.55
CA LYS A 40 -36.38 76.27 9.26
C LYS A 40 -36.33 75.01 10.11
N LYS A 41 -37.14 75.00 11.13
CA LYS A 41 -37.59 73.91 11.98
C LYS A 41 -37.83 72.64 11.16
N ARG A 42 -36.78 71.76 11.08
CA ARG A 42 -36.94 70.42 10.55
C ARG A 42 -37.71 69.63 11.58
N SER A 43 -39.01 69.41 11.31
CA SER A 43 -39.83 68.56 12.13
C SER A 43 -39.19 67.18 12.18
N GLU A 44 -38.63 66.78 13.32
CA GLU A 44 -38.28 65.38 13.60
C GLU A 44 -39.57 64.56 13.47
N LYS A 45 -39.71 63.90 12.31
CA LYS A 45 -40.61 62.79 12.22
C LYS A 45 -40.07 61.76 13.22
N ARG A 46 -40.65 61.75 14.42
CA ARG A 46 -40.51 60.69 15.39
C ARG A 46 -40.85 59.39 14.71
N GLY A 47 -39.86 58.74 14.05
CA GLY A 47 -39.99 57.42 13.48
C GLY A 47 -40.50 56.51 14.58
N SER A 48 -41.64 55.93 14.37
CA SER A 48 -42.35 55.07 15.29
C SER A 48 -41.36 54.01 15.80
N LYS A 49 -40.95 54.13 17.10
CA LYS A 49 -40.12 53.14 17.76
C LYS A 49 -40.75 51.75 17.71
N PHE A 50 -42.01 51.67 17.34
CA PHE A 50 -42.78 50.47 17.10
C PHE A 50 -42.33 49.75 15.82
N GLY A 51 -42.07 50.46 14.71
CA GLY A 51 -41.57 49.85 13.48
C GLY A 51 -40.17 49.23 13.63
N ILE A 52 -39.25 49.90 14.34
CA ILE A 52 -37.90 49.37 14.60
C ILE A 52 -37.96 48.12 15.50
N ARG A 53 -38.85 48.13 16.50
CA ARG A 53 -39.06 46.94 17.38
C ARG A 53 -39.68 45.77 16.62
N LEU A 54 -40.58 46.05 15.67
CA LEU A 54 -41.16 45.01 14.80
C LEU A 54 -40.14 44.42 13.86
N ILE A 55 -39.30 45.22 13.22
CA ILE A 55 -38.21 44.76 12.35
C ILE A 55 -37.17 43.95 13.16
N ALA A 56 -36.79 44.40 14.34
CA ALA A 56 -35.90 43.67 15.25
C ALA A 56 -36.52 42.34 15.69
N GLY A 57 -37.82 42.31 16.01
CA GLY A 57 -38.54 41.07 16.34
C GLY A 57 -38.57 40.06 15.16
N VAL A 58 -38.83 40.55 13.96
CA VAL A 58 -38.79 39.71 12.74
C VAL A 58 -37.38 39.20 12.47
N ALA A 59 -36.34 40.04 12.61
CA ALA A 59 -34.96 39.62 12.46
C ALA A 59 -34.54 38.52 13.46
N VAL A 60 -34.93 38.70 14.71
CA VAL A 60 -34.71 37.67 15.78
C VAL A 60 -35.46 36.39 15.44
N LEU A 61 -36.71 36.46 14.95
CA LEU A 61 -37.46 35.29 14.53
C LEU A 61 -36.81 34.57 13.37
N VAL A 62 -36.34 35.32 12.35
CA VAL A 62 -35.61 34.74 11.22
C VAL A 62 -34.30 34.08 11.68
N LEU A 63 -33.56 34.74 12.61
CA LEU A 63 -32.36 34.15 13.17
C LEU A 63 -32.65 32.86 13.98
N LEU A 64 -33.73 32.84 14.75
CA LEU A 64 -34.16 31.65 15.47
C LEU A 64 -34.55 30.50 14.50
N ILE A 65 -35.30 30.82 13.46
CA ILE A 65 -35.65 29.85 12.41
C ILE A 65 -34.38 29.35 11.71
N ALA A 66 -33.47 30.24 11.32
CA ALA A 66 -32.20 29.87 10.71
C ALA A 66 -31.37 28.97 11.64
N ALA A 67 -31.30 29.30 12.93
CA ALA A 67 -30.63 28.48 13.94
C ALA A 67 -31.25 27.07 14.03
N VAL A 68 -32.57 26.96 14.05
CA VAL A 68 -33.25 25.66 14.02
C VAL A 68 -32.87 24.85 12.78
N PHE A 69 -32.81 25.47 11.59
CA PHE A 69 -32.41 24.79 10.36
C PHE A 69 -30.93 24.37 10.36
N VAL A 70 -30.04 25.20 10.93
CA VAL A 70 -28.60 24.88 11.02
C VAL A 70 -28.35 23.73 12.00
N PHE A 71 -29.02 23.75 13.15
CA PHE A 71 -28.86 22.75 14.22
C PHE A 71 -29.81 21.54 14.07
N SER A 72 -30.66 21.51 13.04
CA SER A 72 -31.52 20.35 12.76
C SER A 72 -30.70 19.19 12.24
N GLY A 73 -30.91 18.02 12.79
CA GLY A 73 -30.23 16.80 12.38
C GLY A 73 -30.73 15.59 13.15
N ALA A 74 -30.29 14.42 12.76
CA ALA A 74 -30.57 13.19 13.49
C ALA A 74 -29.25 12.46 13.80
N THR A 75 -29.16 11.90 15.00
CA THR A 75 -28.12 10.96 15.38
C THR A 75 -28.74 9.59 15.57
N VAL A 76 -28.29 8.62 14.81
CA VAL A 76 -28.71 7.22 14.90
C VAL A 76 -27.57 6.44 15.50
N THR A 77 -27.77 5.90 16.69
CA THR A 77 -26.80 5.02 17.35
C THR A 77 -27.14 3.57 17.01
N ILE A 78 -26.16 2.87 16.47
CA ILE A 78 -26.29 1.49 16.02
C ILE A 78 -25.32 0.61 16.80
N GLU A 79 -25.84 -0.48 17.32
CA GLU A 79 -25.05 -1.60 17.81
C GLU A 79 -25.09 -2.68 16.73
N PRO A 80 -23.96 -2.95 16.03
CA PRO A 80 -23.91 -4.03 15.07
C PRO A 80 -24.00 -5.39 15.76
N ARG A 81 -24.44 -6.40 15.04
CA ARG A 81 -24.40 -7.79 15.51
C ARG A 81 -22.96 -8.20 15.71
N GLN A 82 -22.66 -8.81 16.85
CA GLN A 82 -21.32 -9.26 17.23
C GLN A 82 -21.38 -10.71 17.70
N LYS A 83 -20.26 -11.44 17.50
CA LYS A 83 -20.09 -12.79 18.00
C LYS A 83 -18.61 -13.05 18.32
N ASN A 84 -18.34 -13.41 19.56
CA ASN A 84 -17.03 -13.90 19.95
C ASN A 84 -16.81 -15.31 19.43
N ILE A 85 -15.65 -15.56 18.84
CA ILE A 85 -15.26 -16.83 18.28
C ILE A 85 -13.84 -17.17 18.69
N LYS A 86 -13.56 -18.46 18.73
CA LYS A 86 -12.19 -18.95 18.75
C LYS A 86 -11.84 -19.38 17.34
N VAL A 87 -10.86 -18.70 16.76
CA VAL A 87 -10.32 -19.02 15.44
C VAL A 87 -9.33 -20.16 15.58
N ASP A 88 -9.51 -21.21 14.80
CA ASP A 88 -8.60 -22.34 14.67
C ASP A 88 -8.77 -22.90 13.26
N ILE A 89 -8.06 -22.31 12.30
CA ILE A 89 -8.23 -22.57 10.88
C ILE A 89 -6.91 -23.00 10.27
N GLU A 90 -6.93 -24.10 9.51
CA GLU A 90 -5.89 -24.45 8.56
C GLU A 90 -6.37 -24.14 7.14
N ALA A 91 -5.57 -23.38 6.40
CA ALA A 91 -5.93 -22.93 5.07
C ALA A 91 -4.72 -22.82 4.13
N VAL A 92 -5.00 -22.63 2.86
CA VAL A 92 -3.98 -22.38 1.83
C VAL A 92 -4.34 -21.08 1.12
N ALA A 93 -3.52 -20.06 1.33
CA ALA A 93 -3.62 -18.82 0.59
C ALA A 93 -2.98 -18.97 -0.81
N LYS A 94 -3.56 -18.34 -1.81
CA LYS A 94 -3.09 -18.33 -3.19
C LYS A 94 -3.05 -16.89 -3.71
N ASN A 95 -2.41 -16.67 -4.84
CA ASN A 95 -2.43 -15.35 -5.51
C ASN A 95 -3.77 -15.04 -6.20
N SER A 96 -4.71 -16.00 -6.22
CA SER A 96 -6.07 -15.83 -6.75
C SER A 96 -7.02 -16.84 -6.13
N GLY A 97 -8.31 -16.54 -6.10
CA GLY A 97 -9.36 -17.43 -5.57
C GLY A 97 -9.97 -16.88 -4.28
N GLU A 98 -10.58 -17.77 -3.49
CA GLU A 98 -11.37 -17.42 -2.31
C GLU A 98 -10.55 -16.72 -1.22
N LEU A 99 -9.34 -17.20 -0.95
CA LEU A 99 -8.41 -16.59 -0.02
C LEU A 99 -7.17 -16.11 -0.78
N ALA A 100 -7.36 -15.01 -1.50
CA ALA A 100 -6.28 -14.39 -2.25
C ALA A 100 -5.38 -13.56 -1.34
N TYR A 101 -4.06 -13.66 -1.58
CA TYR A 101 -3.08 -12.79 -0.98
C TYR A 101 -2.44 -11.87 -2.02
N GLU A 102 -1.92 -10.75 -1.57
CA GLU A 102 -1.06 -9.86 -2.34
C GLU A 102 0.31 -9.78 -1.68
N THR A 103 1.28 -9.20 -2.35
CA THR A 103 2.63 -9.02 -1.82
C THR A 103 3.09 -7.59 -1.89
N ILE A 104 3.79 -7.15 -0.84
CA ILE A 104 4.50 -5.86 -0.82
C ILE A 104 5.98 -6.18 -0.71
N ALA A 105 6.74 -5.89 -1.76
CA ALA A 105 8.18 -6.09 -1.80
C ALA A 105 8.91 -4.76 -1.70
N VAL A 106 9.83 -4.66 -0.77
CA VAL A 106 10.69 -3.48 -0.57
C VAL A 106 12.15 -3.91 -0.52
N GLY A 107 13.01 -3.18 -1.21
CA GLY A 107 14.45 -3.41 -1.22
C GLY A 107 15.23 -2.32 -0.50
N GLY A 108 16.44 -2.66 -0.12
CA GLY A 108 17.37 -1.73 0.49
C GLY A 108 18.78 -2.23 0.53
N VAL A 109 19.68 -1.31 0.87
CA VAL A 109 21.11 -1.57 1.04
C VAL A 109 21.54 -0.99 2.38
N LYS A 110 22.28 -1.77 3.15
CA LYS A 110 22.90 -1.31 4.40
C LYS A 110 24.40 -1.49 4.30
N THR A 111 25.14 -0.46 4.62
CA THR A 111 26.61 -0.50 4.69
C THR A 111 27.06 -0.20 6.11
N VAL A 112 27.86 -1.07 6.64
CA VAL A 112 28.54 -0.88 7.94
C VAL A 112 30.04 -0.85 7.73
N TYR A 113 30.75 -0.16 8.62
CA TYR A 113 32.19 0.01 8.52
C TYR A 113 32.89 -0.71 9.67
N LEU A 114 33.96 -1.43 9.31
CA LEU A 114 34.77 -2.19 10.25
C LEU A 114 36.24 -1.87 10.03
N GLN A 115 37.05 -1.85 11.11
CA GLN A 115 38.51 -1.66 11.01
C GLN A 115 39.13 -2.86 10.29
N ALA A 116 39.85 -2.59 9.18
CA ALA A 116 40.62 -3.61 8.48
C ALA A 116 41.82 -4.08 9.32
N THR A 117 42.08 -5.37 9.27
CA THR A 117 43.29 -5.99 9.93
C THR A 117 44.23 -6.64 8.91
N GLY A 118 43.87 -6.67 7.62
CA GLY A 118 44.63 -7.24 6.53
C GLY A 118 43.93 -7.15 5.20
N GLU A 119 44.44 -7.88 4.20
CA GLU A 119 43.82 -8.05 2.89
C GLU A 119 43.67 -9.55 2.58
N SER A 120 42.64 -9.91 1.85
CA SER A 120 42.49 -11.25 1.31
C SER A 120 42.15 -11.22 -0.17
N LYS A 121 42.60 -12.21 -0.94
CA LYS A 121 42.21 -12.41 -2.31
C LYS A 121 40.81 -13.00 -2.35
N VAL A 122 39.90 -12.33 -3.05
CA VAL A 122 38.52 -12.77 -3.24
C VAL A 122 38.27 -13.08 -4.71
N GLU A 123 37.74 -14.25 -4.96
CA GLU A 123 37.33 -14.71 -6.29
C GLU A 123 35.84 -15.08 -6.24
N LYS A 124 35.00 -14.29 -6.90
CA LYS A 124 33.54 -14.51 -6.97
C LYS A 124 33.07 -14.70 -8.41
N LYS A 125 32.15 -15.64 -8.60
CA LYS A 125 31.46 -15.88 -9.86
C LYS A 125 30.25 -14.95 -9.98
N ALA A 126 30.04 -14.38 -11.16
CA ALA A 126 28.82 -13.66 -11.49
C ALA A 126 27.62 -14.64 -11.48
N SER A 127 26.47 -14.14 -11.08
CA SER A 127 25.22 -14.88 -11.11
C SER A 127 24.07 -14.01 -11.60
N GLY A 128 23.01 -14.64 -12.06
CA GLY A 128 21.78 -13.99 -12.48
C GLY A 128 20.69 -15.01 -12.81
N THR A 129 19.49 -14.53 -13.04
CA THR A 129 18.35 -15.37 -13.41
C THR A 129 18.17 -15.38 -14.92
N ILE A 130 17.98 -16.57 -15.47
CA ILE A 130 17.62 -16.78 -16.87
C ILE A 130 16.28 -17.49 -16.99
N ILE A 131 15.59 -17.26 -18.10
CA ILE A 131 14.42 -18.01 -18.51
C ILE A 131 14.86 -18.97 -19.62
N VAL A 132 14.75 -20.28 -19.36
CA VAL A 132 15.10 -21.34 -20.31
C VAL A 132 13.85 -21.72 -21.07
N TYR A 133 13.94 -21.77 -22.40
CA TYR A 133 12.85 -22.09 -23.31
C TYR A 133 13.06 -23.44 -24.01
N ASN A 134 11.98 -24.19 -24.10
CA ASN A 134 11.87 -25.38 -24.96
C ASN A 134 10.90 -25.07 -26.11
N ASN A 135 11.42 -24.81 -27.28
CA ASN A 135 10.69 -24.67 -28.54
C ASN A 135 10.86 -25.89 -29.46
N TYR A 136 11.48 -26.96 -28.95
CA TYR A 136 11.81 -28.16 -29.73
C TYR A 136 10.67 -29.18 -29.79
N SER A 137 10.03 -29.47 -28.66
CA SER A 137 9.00 -30.51 -28.60
C SER A 137 8.00 -30.29 -27.47
N SER A 138 6.85 -30.97 -27.54
CA SER A 138 5.85 -30.98 -26.46
C SER A 138 6.28 -31.80 -25.23
N ALA A 139 7.35 -32.60 -25.34
CA ALA A 139 7.88 -33.34 -24.21
C ALA A 139 8.75 -32.46 -23.31
N PRO A 140 8.62 -32.58 -21.98
CA PRO A 140 9.49 -31.88 -21.05
C PRO A 140 10.93 -32.37 -21.16
N GLN A 141 11.90 -31.48 -20.99
CA GLN A 141 13.32 -31.80 -21.04
C GLN A 141 13.98 -31.53 -19.69
N ARG A 142 14.59 -32.55 -19.10
CA ARG A 142 15.42 -32.39 -17.93
C ARG A 142 16.81 -31.87 -18.32
N LEU A 143 17.22 -30.77 -17.71
CA LEU A 143 18.60 -30.27 -17.75
C LEU A 143 19.23 -30.57 -16.37
N ILE A 144 20.35 -31.29 -16.40
CA ILE A 144 21.03 -31.75 -15.19
C ILE A 144 21.86 -30.60 -14.56
N LYS A 145 22.16 -30.70 -13.27
CA LYS A 145 23.13 -29.84 -12.59
C LYS A 145 24.40 -29.67 -13.44
N ASN A 146 24.95 -28.47 -13.45
CA ASN A 146 26.10 -28.05 -14.25
C ASN A 146 25.85 -27.97 -15.76
N THR A 147 24.59 -28.05 -16.25
CA THR A 147 24.29 -27.74 -17.63
C THR A 147 24.79 -26.34 -17.98
N ARG A 148 25.50 -26.24 -19.11
CA ARG A 148 26.14 -25.02 -19.61
C ARG A 148 25.16 -24.20 -20.45
N PHE A 149 25.21 -22.90 -20.24
CA PHE A 149 24.56 -21.86 -21.02
C PHE A 149 25.62 -20.90 -21.51
N GLU A 150 25.75 -20.74 -22.81
CA GLU A 150 26.82 -19.98 -23.45
C GLU A 150 26.24 -18.74 -24.15
N THR A 151 26.84 -17.59 -23.86
CA THR A 151 26.52 -16.31 -24.52
C THR A 151 27.09 -16.31 -25.97
N PRO A 152 26.61 -15.41 -26.85
CA PRO A 152 27.21 -15.23 -28.19
C PRO A 152 28.70 -14.85 -28.15
N THR A 153 29.18 -14.31 -27.05
CA THR A 153 30.60 -13.95 -26.84
C THR A 153 31.44 -15.08 -26.24
N GLY A 154 30.83 -16.28 -26.03
CA GLY A 154 31.54 -17.45 -25.52
C GLY A 154 31.66 -17.53 -23.99
N LEU A 155 31.00 -16.63 -23.24
CA LEU A 155 30.99 -16.75 -21.79
C LEU A 155 30.02 -17.84 -21.35
N VAL A 156 30.49 -18.72 -20.47
CA VAL A 156 29.75 -19.89 -20.00
C VAL A 156 29.24 -19.66 -18.57
N TYR A 157 27.95 -19.99 -18.38
CA TYR A 157 27.28 -20.04 -17.09
C TYR A 157 26.69 -21.42 -16.88
N ARG A 158 26.45 -21.82 -15.62
CA ARG A 158 25.92 -23.14 -15.24
C ARG A 158 24.82 -23.02 -14.21
N ILE A 159 23.82 -23.93 -14.30
CA ILE A 159 22.86 -24.15 -13.22
C ILE A 159 23.50 -25.00 -12.13
N ASP A 160 23.17 -24.69 -10.87
CA ASP A 160 23.66 -25.42 -9.67
C ASP A 160 22.74 -26.59 -9.27
N LYS A 161 21.53 -26.67 -9.82
CA LYS A 161 20.56 -27.74 -9.63
C LYS A 161 19.96 -28.21 -10.94
N SER A 162 19.45 -29.45 -10.99
CA SER A 162 18.71 -29.94 -12.17
C SER A 162 17.34 -29.27 -12.25
N ILE A 163 16.92 -28.92 -13.46
CA ILE A 163 15.63 -28.33 -13.75
C ILE A 163 14.89 -29.15 -14.81
N ILE A 164 13.57 -29.00 -14.88
CA ILE A 164 12.74 -29.57 -15.94
C ILE A 164 12.13 -28.42 -16.74
N VAL A 165 12.49 -28.29 -17.99
CA VAL A 165 11.91 -27.31 -18.92
C VAL A 165 10.64 -27.93 -19.50
N PRO A 166 9.44 -27.38 -19.31
CA PRO A 166 8.20 -27.89 -19.88
C PRO A 166 8.28 -27.96 -21.42
N GLY A 167 7.44 -28.78 -22.03
CA GLY A 167 7.31 -28.83 -23.49
C GLY A 167 6.49 -27.66 -24.05
N THR A 168 6.48 -27.55 -25.37
CA THR A 168 5.63 -26.60 -26.09
C THR A 168 4.15 -26.90 -25.82
N ARG A 169 3.31 -25.86 -25.83
CA ARG A 169 1.86 -25.96 -25.81
C ARG A 169 1.24 -25.20 -26.99
N VAL A 170 0.02 -25.54 -27.33
CA VAL A 170 -0.72 -24.84 -28.39
C VAL A 170 -1.81 -24.00 -27.72
N GLU A 171 -1.77 -22.70 -27.91
CA GLU A 171 -2.81 -21.76 -27.47
C GLU A 171 -3.30 -20.96 -28.68
N SER A 172 -4.60 -20.96 -28.92
CA SER A 172 -5.23 -20.22 -30.03
C SER A 172 -4.56 -20.52 -31.41
N GLY A 173 -4.12 -21.77 -31.64
CA GLY A 173 -3.47 -22.18 -32.88
C GLY A 173 -1.99 -21.79 -33.03
N LYS A 174 -1.40 -21.15 -31.98
CA LYS A 174 0.03 -20.80 -31.97
C LYS A 174 0.79 -21.71 -31.02
N ILE A 175 1.99 -22.12 -31.45
CA ILE A 175 2.92 -22.87 -30.60
C ILE A 175 3.58 -21.88 -29.64
N ILE A 176 3.43 -22.14 -28.34
CA ILE A 176 4.07 -21.38 -27.28
C ILE A 176 5.16 -22.25 -26.66
N PRO A 177 6.43 -21.81 -26.63
CA PRO A 177 7.50 -22.53 -25.98
C PRO A 177 7.22 -22.75 -24.50
N GLY A 178 7.53 -23.96 -24.01
CA GLY A 178 7.59 -24.17 -22.56
C GLY A 178 8.77 -23.43 -21.97
N SER A 179 8.63 -22.91 -20.75
CA SER A 179 9.71 -22.14 -20.12
C SER A 179 9.82 -22.41 -18.62
N VAL A 180 11.01 -22.20 -18.07
CA VAL A 180 11.29 -22.27 -16.64
C VAL A 180 12.37 -21.26 -16.26
N GLU A 181 12.20 -20.62 -15.13
CA GLU A 181 13.20 -19.73 -14.56
C GLU A 181 14.23 -20.49 -13.73
N THR A 182 15.48 -20.07 -13.80
CA THR A 182 16.55 -20.66 -12.98
C THR A 182 17.68 -19.67 -12.80
N THR A 183 18.39 -19.78 -11.67
CA THR A 183 19.63 -19.06 -11.42
C THR A 183 20.80 -19.76 -12.11
N VAL A 184 21.68 -18.98 -12.69
CA VAL A 184 22.95 -19.48 -13.26
C VAL A 184 24.13 -18.75 -12.62
N PHE A 185 25.27 -19.46 -12.58
CA PHE A 185 26.54 -18.98 -12.07
C PHE A 185 27.59 -19.08 -13.16
N ALA A 186 28.45 -18.08 -13.27
CA ALA A 186 29.55 -18.07 -14.22
C ALA A 186 30.45 -19.30 -14.04
N ASP A 187 31.05 -19.78 -15.12
CA ASP A 187 31.97 -20.92 -15.06
C ASP A 187 33.26 -20.55 -14.31
N LEU A 188 33.76 -19.33 -14.50
CA LEU A 188 34.92 -18.79 -13.81
C LEU A 188 34.56 -17.52 -13.03
N PRO A 189 35.30 -17.22 -11.96
CA PRO A 189 35.15 -15.95 -11.26
C PRO A 189 35.67 -14.80 -12.13
N GLY A 190 35.28 -13.56 -11.77
CA GLY A 190 35.81 -12.36 -12.35
C GLY A 190 34.81 -11.38 -12.93
N PRO A 191 35.20 -10.11 -13.07
CA PRO A 191 34.35 -9.04 -13.53
C PRO A 191 33.90 -9.18 -15.00
N ASN A 192 34.66 -9.92 -15.82
CA ASN A 192 34.32 -10.18 -17.23
C ASN A 192 32.99 -10.94 -17.41
N TYR A 193 32.54 -11.63 -16.37
CA TYR A 193 31.26 -12.30 -16.32
C TYR A 193 30.10 -11.41 -15.83
N ASN A 194 30.35 -10.15 -15.48
CA ASN A 194 29.31 -9.19 -15.20
C ASN A 194 28.80 -8.60 -16.51
N ILE A 195 27.70 -9.13 -17.01
CA ILE A 195 27.12 -8.74 -18.31
C ILE A 195 25.68 -8.27 -18.16
N GLY A 196 25.25 -7.42 -19.07
CA GLY A 196 23.87 -7.02 -19.23
C GLY A 196 22.96 -8.19 -19.63
N LEU A 197 21.71 -7.87 -19.97
CA LEU A 197 20.79 -8.86 -20.49
C LEU A 197 21.33 -9.47 -21.78
N ASN A 198 21.27 -10.80 -21.90
CA ASN A 198 21.86 -11.54 -23.01
C ASN A 198 21.02 -12.78 -23.35
N ASP A 199 21.22 -13.29 -24.56
CA ASP A 199 20.71 -14.59 -25.00
C ASP A 199 21.76 -15.67 -24.75
N PHE A 200 21.30 -16.94 -24.59
CA PHE A 200 22.17 -18.07 -24.32
C PHE A 200 21.76 -19.25 -25.16
N THR A 201 22.75 -19.99 -25.62
CA THR A 201 22.60 -21.33 -26.23
C THR A 201 22.92 -22.40 -25.19
N VAL A 202 22.55 -23.65 -25.48
CA VAL A 202 22.88 -24.82 -24.65
C VAL A 202 23.94 -25.66 -25.41
N PRO A 203 25.24 -25.46 -25.17
CA PRO A 203 26.30 -26.12 -25.93
C PRO A 203 26.24 -27.66 -25.91
N GLY A 204 25.66 -28.22 -24.82
CA GLY A 204 25.47 -29.68 -24.70
C GLY A 204 24.54 -30.28 -25.75
N PHE A 205 23.78 -29.46 -26.46
CA PHE A 205 22.91 -29.90 -27.55
C PHE A 205 23.52 -29.68 -28.96
N LYS A 206 24.69 -29.08 -29.05
CA LYS A 206 25.37 -28.79 -30.32
C LYS A 206 25.52 -30.07 -31.16
N GLY A 207 25.19 -30.00 -32.45
CA GLY A 207 25.18 -31.15 -33.36
C GLY A 207 23.90 -32.01 -33.28
N THR A 208 22.93 -31.62 -32.49
CA THR A 208 21.60 -32.26 -32.44
C THR A 208 20.49 -31.27 -32.84
N PRO A 209 19.31 -31.75 -33.31
CA PRO A 209 18.16 -30.88 -33.62
C PRO A 209 17.65 -30.05 -32.44
N ARG A 210 18.03 -30.41 -31.20
CA ARG A 210 17.68 -29.69 -29.99
C ARG A 210 18.41 -28.36 -29.86
N TYR A 211 19.55 -28.17 -30.51
CA TYR A 211 20.40 -26.99 -30.32
C TYR A 211 19.69 -25.68 -30.68
N GLU A 212 18.91 -25.68 -31.76
CA GLU A 212 18.12 -24.49 -32.16
C GLU A 212 16.81 -24.33 -31.38
N GLY A 213 16.29 -25.45 -30.85
CA GLY A 213 15.01 -25.45 -30.10
C GLY A 213 15.14 -25.13 -28.62
N PHE A 214 16.35 -25.22 -28.04
CA PHE A 214 16.60 -24.89 -26.62
C PHE A 214 17.50 -23.68 -26.52
N TYR A 215 16.99 -22.63 -25.93
CA TYR A 215 17.71 -21.37 -25.67
C TYR A 215 17.29 -20.77 -24.33
N ALA A 216 18.05 -19.80 -23.86
CA ALA A 216 17.65 -19.04 -22.68
C ALA A 216 17.89 -17.55 -22.88
N ARG A 217 17.21 -16.74 -22.06
CA ARG A 217 17.32 -15.28 -22.02
C ARG A 217 17.51 -14.80 -20.60
N SER A 218 18.34 -13.81 -20.40
CA SER A 218 18.47 -13.16 -19.11
C SER A 218 17.13 -12.54 -18.67
N LYS A 219 16.70 -12.85 -17.46
CA LYS A 219 15.68 -12.09 -16.74
C LYS A 219 16.32 -10.94 -15.96
N THR A 220 17.52 -11.19 -15.40
CA THR A 220 18.34 -10.17 -14.68
C THR A 220 19.70 -10.07 -15.34
N THR A 221 20.42 -8.99 -15.06
CA THR A 221 21.85 -8.86 -15.39
C THR A 221 22.64 -9.92 -14.63
N MET A 222 23.75 -10.38 -15.23
CA MET A 222 24.75 -11.19 -14.52
C MET A 222 25.68 -10.27 -13.74
N ALA A 223 25.74 -10.43 -12.42
CA ALA A 223 26.48 -9.54 -11.54
C ALA A 223 27.19 -10.30 -10.41
N GLY A 224 28.05 -9.59 -9.66
CA GLY A 224 28.76 -10.14 -8.50
C GLY A 224 30.08 -10.86 -8.82
N GLY A 225 30.45 -10.97 -10.11
CA GLY A 225 31.76 -11.50 -10.53
C GLY A 225 32.89 -10.55 -10.12
N PHE A 226 33.89 -11.08 -9.41
CA PHE A 226 35.01 -10.29 -8.88
C PHE A 226 36.27 -11.14 -8.74
N ILE A 227 37.42 -10.56 -9.00
CA ILE A 227 38.75 -11.06 -8.61
C ILE A 227 39.55 -9.87 -8.15
N GLY A 228 40.10 -9.92 -6.94
CA GLY A 228 40.96 -8.87 -6.41
C GLY A 228 41.27 -9.06 -4.94
N ASN A 229 42.24 -8.26 -4.46
CA ASN A 229 42.47 -8.13 -3.03
C ASN A 229 41.43 -7.18 -2.43
N VAL A 230 40.83 -7.59 -1.34
CA VAL A 230 39.89 -6.77 -0.59
C VAL A 230 40.37 -6.62 0.85
N PRO A 231 40.18 -5.45 1.44
CA PRO A 231 40.44 -5.26 2.86
C PRO A 231 39.64 -6.28 3.65
N THR A 232 40.25 -6.88 4.66
CA THR A 232 39.60 -7.90 5.49
C THR A 232 39.85 -7.67 6.96
N ALA A 233 39.01 -8.27 7.79
CA ALA A 233 39.20 -8.40 9.23
C ALA A 233 39.03 -9.88 9.60
N SER A 234 39.13 -10.19 10.89
CA SER A 234 38.83 -11.56 11.32
C SER A 234 37.38 -11.93 10.91
N GLU A 235 37.17 -13.19 10.50
CA GLU A 235 35.92 -13.70 9.99
C GLU A 235 34.77 -13.47 10.98
N ASP A 236 35.02 -13.69 12.28
CA ASP A 236 34.02 -13.48 13.34
C ASP A 236 33.53 -12.02 13.38
N LYS A 237 34.45 -11.06 13.27
CA LYS A 237 34.11 -9.63 13.27
C LYS A 237 33.31 -9.25 12.03
N MET A 238 33.69 -9.75 10.85
CA MET A 238 32.96 -9.49 9.62
C MET A 238 31.57 -10.13 9.65
N ASN A 239 31.45 -11.37 10.11
CA ASN A 239 30.17 -12.06 10.25
C ASN A 239 29.24 -11.35 11.25
N GLY A 240 29.77 -10.90 12.40
CA GLY A 240 29.04 -10.09 13.35
C GLY A 240 28.52 -8.77 12.77
N ALA A 241 29.37 -8.07 12.02
CA ALA A 241 29.00 -6.82 11.36
C ALA A 241 27.93 -7.02 10.26
N TYR A 242 28.04 -8.09 9.47
CA TYR A 242 27.00 -8.46 8.51
C TYR A 242 25.68 -8.82 9.18
N ALA A 243 25.72 -9.63 10.26
CA ALA A 243 24.50 -9.98 10.99
C ALA A 243 23.79 -8.75 11.58
N SER A 244 24.56 -7.79 12.11
CA SER A 244 24.02 -6.51 12.57
C SER A 244 23.38 -5.71 11.42
N ALA A 245 24.06 -5.59 10.28
CA ALA A 245 23.55 -4.91 9.11
C ALA A 245 22.29 -5.56 8.56
N GLU A 246 22.23 -6.89 8.51
CA GLU A 246 21.05 -7.67 8.09
C GLU A 246 19.86 -7.43 9.02
N ALA A 247 20.08 -7.46 10.34
CA ALA A 247 19.04 -7.23 11.33
C ALA A 247 18.47 -5.80 11.25
N GLU A 248 19.36 -4.79 11.18
CA GLU A 248 18.95 -3.39 11.03
C GLU A 248 18.20 -3.17 9.71
N LEU A 249 18.71 -3.72 8.59
CA LEU A 249 18.06 -3.59 7.29
C LEU A 249 16.70 -4.26 7.26
N LYS A 250 16.57 -5.45 7.86
CA LYS A 250 15.28 -6.13 8.01
C LYS A 250 14.28 -5.26 8.77
N GLN A 251 14.70 -4.61 9.86
CA GLN A 251 13.85 -3.70 10.62
C GLN A 251 13.44 -2.47 9.79
N GLU A 252 14.38 -1.83 9.08
CA GLU A 252 14.10 -0.70 8.20
C GLU A 252 13.11 -1.07 7.09
N LEU A 253 13.28 -2.23 6.45
CA LEU A 253 12.39 -2.70 5.38
C LEU A 253 11.01 -3.07 5.93
N THR A 254 10.93 -3.63 7.13
CA THR A 254 9.66 -3.89 7.82
C THR A 254 8.89 -2.59 8.08
N GLN A 255 9.55 -1.53 8.50
CA GLN A 255 8.92 -0.21 8.69
C GLN A 255 8.42 0.37 7.36
N LYS A 256 9.18 0.21 6.27
CA LYS A 256 8.74 0.63 4.93
C LYS A 256 7.50 -0.15 4.45
N ILE A 257 7.44 -1.47 4.71
CA ILE A 257 6.25 -2.28 4.42
C ILE A 257 5.04 -1.74 5.18
N ASN A 258 5.18 -1.47 6.48
CA ASN A 258 4.09 -0.92 7.29
C ASN A 258 3.59 0.44 6.77
N ALA A 259 4.51 1.29 6.29
CA ALA A 259 4.16 2.60 5.74
C ALA A 259 3.49 2.52 4.35
N GLN A 260 3.81 1.49 3.57
CA GLN A 260 3.24 1.29 2.22
C GLN A 260 1.94 0.47 2.23
N LYS A 261 1.71 -0.30 3.28
CA LYS A 261 0.53 -1.16 3.38
C LYS A 261 -0.74 -0.31 3.49
N PRO A 262 -1.73 -0.50 2.59
CA PRO A 262 -3.03 0.15 2.72
C PRO A 262 -3.76 -0.28 4.00
N ASP A 263 -4.57 0.60 4.59
CA ASP A 263 -5.33 0.31 5.80
C ASP A 263 -6.37 -0.82 5.62
N THR A 264 -6.77 -1.09 4.38
CA THR A 264 -7.68 -2.17 4.01
C THR A 264 -7.03 -3.56 4.05
N PHE A 265 -5.70 -3.61 4.25
CA PHE A 265 -4.94 -4.86 4.32
C PHE A 265 -4.42 -5.13 5.73
N VAL A 266 -4.25 -6.41 6.03
CA VAL A 266 -3.55 -6.94 7.21
C VAL A 266 -2.36 -7.77 6.74
N TRP A 267 -1.29 -7.77 7.51
CA TRP A 267 -0.16 -8.68 7.33
C TRP A 267 0.37 -9.14 8.68
N TYR A 268 1.09 -10.23 8.67
CA TYR A 268 1.62 -10.85 9.87
C TYR A 268 3.14 -10.92 9.78
N PRO A 269 3.89 -10.52 10.82
CA PRO A 269 5.37 -10.55 10.80
C PRO A 269 5.96 -11.93 10.49
N SER A 270 5.24 -13.01 10.83
CA SER A 270 5.62 -14.40 10.50
C SER A 270 5.51 -14.72 9.00
N ALA A 271 4.78 -13.90 8.21
CA ALA A 271 4.63 -14.04 6.77
C ALA A 271 5.60 -13.12 5.99
N LEU A 272 6.72 -12.73 6.61
CA LEU A 272 7.76 -11.94 5.97
C LEU A 272 8.85 -12.84 5.40
N LEU A 273 9.02 -12.79 4.10
CA LEU A 273 10.18 -13.37 3.42
C LEU A 273 11.29 -12.32 3.39
N PHE A 274 12.45 -12.66 3.91
CA PHE A 274 13.63 -11.78 3.92
C PHE A 274 14.78 -12.49 3.24
N GLU A 275 15.23 -11.91 2.14
CA GLU A 275 16.36 -12.39 1.36
C GLU A 275 17.46 -11.36 1.40
N SER A 276 18.69 -11.76 1.76
CA SER A 276 19.84 -10.88 1.81
C SER A 276 21.02 -11.45 1.02
N VAL A 277 21.80 -10.56 0.44
CA VAL A 277 23.03 -10.88 -0.28
C VAL A 277 24.16 -9.97 0.24
N ARG A 278 25.16 -10.60 0.82
CA ARG A 278 26.39 -9.92 1.26
C ARG A 278 27.24 -9.57 0.05
N GLN A 279 27.59 -8.31 -0.08
CA GLN A 279 28.47 -7.84 -1.13
C GLN A 279 29.96 -8.14 -0.81
N VAL A 280 30.81 -8.10 -1.82
CA VAL A 280 32.25 -8.17 -1.60
C VAL A 280 32.68 -6.97 -0.77
N PRO A 281 33.46 -7.17 0.30
CA PRO A 281 34.01 -6.07 1.07
C PRO A 281 34.79 -5.10 0.18
N THR A 282 34.64 -3.80 0.42
CA THR A 282 35.36 -2.75 -0.30
C THR A 282 36.14 -1.88 0.67
N ALA A 283 37.13 -1.16 0.16
CA ALA A 283 37.85 -0.17 0.95
C ALA A 283 36.88 0.95 1.37
N GLY A 284 36.82 1.22 2.66
CA GLY A 284 36.15 2.39 3.22
C GLY A 284 37.15 3.57 3.34
N THR A 285 36.78 4.56 4.15
CA THR A 285 37.65 5.71 4.41
C THR A 285 38.79 5.31 5.38
N GLY A 286 40.01 5.61 5.03
CA GLY A 286 41.22 5.23 5.83
C GLY A 286 41.41 3.71 5.83
N SER A 287 41.65 3.13 7.00
CA SER A 287 41.84 1.68 7.17
C SER A 287 40.53 0.93 7.49
N MET A 288 39.38 1.49 7.09
CA MET A 288 38.08 0.85 7.28
C MET A 288 37.70 -0.06 6.10
N ILE A 289 36.95 -1.11 6.39
CA ILE A 289 36.30 -1.95 5.41
C ILE A 289 34.83 -1.55 5.36
N ALA A 290 34.32 -1.32 4.17
CA ALA A 290 32.87 -1.18 3.96
C ALA A 290 32.25 -2.56 3.65
N LEU A 291 31.36 -2.99 4.52
CA LEU A 291 30.59 -4.23 4.40
C LEU A 291 29.16 -3.89 4.04
N SER A 292 28.73 -4.23 2.84
CA SER A 292 27.39 -3.91 2.34
C SER A 292 26.53 -5.16 2.21
N VAL A 293 25.27 -5.02 2.59
CA VAL A 293 24.22 -6.03 2.42
C VAL A 293 23.12 -5.44 1.57
N ASN A 294 22.78 -6.12 0.49
CA ASN A 294 21.56 -5.86 -0.24
C ASN A 294 20.48 -6.81 0.27
N ALA A 295 19.29 -6.32 0.53
CA ALA A 295 18.19 -7.21 0.92
C ALA A 295 16.87 -6.77 0.30
N THR A 296 15.99 -7.77 0.16
CA THR A 296 14.59 -7.60 -0.19
C THR A 296 13.73 -8.22 0.89
N SER A 297 12.74 -7.47 1.37
CA SER A 297 11.70 -7.98 2.25
C SER A 297 10.40 -8.03 1.49
N THR A 298 9.76 -9.19 1.43
CA THR A 298 8.46 -9.39 0.80
C THR A 298 7.46 -9.82 1.87
N ALA A 299 6.48 -8.97 2.14
CA ALA A 299 5.38 -9.29 3.05
C ALA A 299 4.19 -9.82 2.27
N VAL A 300 3.60 -10.89 2.77
CA VAL A 300 2.30 -11.41 2.32
C VAL A 300 1.21 -10.63 3.04
N VAL A 301 0.31 -10.03 2.30
CA VAL A 301 -0.77 -9.19 2.83
C VAL A 301 -2.12 -9.74 2.39
N PHE A 302 -3.10 -9.65 3.26
CA PHE A 302 -4.47 -10.09 3.01
C PHE A 302 -5.43 -8.92 3.05
N SER A 303 -6.40 -8.88 2.14
CA SER A 303 -7.53 -7.97 2.29
C SER A 303 -8.28 -8.28 3.59
N LYS A 304 -8.47 -7.27 4.45
CA LYS A 304 -9.18 -7.45 5.72
C LYS A 304 -10.59 -8.00 5.52
N SER A 305 -11.31 -7.54 4.50
CA SER A 305 -12.66 -8.02 4.22
C SER A 305 -12.68 -9.48 3.77
N VAL A 306 -11.77 -9.86 2.85
CA VAL A 306 -11.67 -11.24 2.35
C VAL A 306 -11.31 -12.20 3.48
N LEU A 307 -10.27 -11.88 4.26
CA LEU A 307 -9.84 -12.71 5.37
C LEU A 307 -10.91 -12.80 6.47
N SER A 308 -11.60 -11.70 6.80
CA SER A 308 -12.66 -11.69 7.79
C SER A 308 -13.85 -12.57 7.37
N ASN A 309 -14.28 -12.48 6.11
CA ASN A 309 -15.36 -13.31 5.59
C ASN A 309 -14.96 -14.79 5.57
N TYR A 310 -13.72 -15.09 5.16
CA TYR A 310 -13.18 -16.45 5.17
C TYR A 310 -13.17 -17.06 6.59
N ILE A 311 -12.71 -16.29 7.60
CA ILE A 311 -12.73 -16.71 8.99
C ILE A 311 -14.17 -16.95 9.47
N ALA A 312 -15.10 -16.04 9.14
CA ALA A 312 -16.49 -16.19 9.55
C ALA A 312 -17.13 -17.45 8.95
N GLU A 313 -16.86 -17.75 7.68
CA GLU A 313 -17.39 -18.94 7.00
C GLU A 313 -16.88 -20.24 7.61
N HIS A 314 -15.63 -20.25 8.10
CA HIS A 314 -15.00 -21.46 8.68
C HIS A 314 -15.11 -21.58 10.21
N SER A 315 -15.55 -20.51 10.90
CA SER A 315 -15.63 -20.49 12.37
C SER A 315 -17.05 -20.30 12.91
N VAL A 316 -18.02 -19.95 12.08
CA VAL A 316 -19.40 -19.70 12.52
C VAL A 316 -20.35 -20.69 11.87
N THR A 317 -20.97 -21.52 12.69
CA THR A 317 -22.10 -22.34 12.25
C THR A 317 -23.26 -21.42 11.82
N ASP A 318 -23.90 -21.68 10.71
CA ASP A 318 -25.01 -20.92 10.16
C ASP A 318 -24.65 -19.47 9.79
N TYR A 319 -23.42 -19.25 9.30
CA TYR A 319 -23.01 -17.95 8.77
C TYR A 319 -23.85 -17.59 7.54
N ASP A 320 -24.46 -16.41 7.60
CA ASP A 320 -25.42 -15.92 6.60
C ASP A 320 -24.78 -15.27 5.36
N LYS A 321 -23.44 -15.34 5.24
CA LYS A 321 -22.63 -14.73 4.16
C LYS A 321 -22.76 -13.21 4.03
N GLU A 322 -23.31 -12.56 5.05
CA GLU A 322 -23.32 -11.10 5.13
C GLU A 322 -21.89 -10.58 5.41
N PRO A 323 -21.51 -9.44 4.87
CA PRO A 323 -20.17 -8.89 5.08
C PRO A 323 -19.87 -8.70 6.55
N VAL A 324 -18.66 -9.10 6.96
CA VAL A 324 -18.18 -8.94 8.34
C VAL A 324 -16.80 -8.29 8.40
N SER A 325 -16.49 -7.72 9.54
CA SER A 325 -15.13 -7.40 9.95
C SER A 325 -14.77 -8.14 11.23
N ILE A 326 -13.49 -8.31 11.48
CA ILE A 326 -13.00 -8.88 12.72
C ILE A 326 -12.24 -7.80 13.47
N ASP A 327 -12.66 -7.61 14.74
CA ASP A 327 -11.90 -6.75 15.65
C ASP A 327 -10.54 -7.38 15.92
N LYS A 328 -9.49 -6.53 15.90
CA LYS A 328 -8.11 -6.96 16.16
C LYS A 328 -7.63 -8.14 15.28
N LEU A 329 -8.07 -8.14 13.99
CA LEU A 329 -7.68 -9.18 13.03
C LEU A 329 -6.16 -9.40 12.96
N GLY A 330 -5.35 -8.35 13.18
CA GLY A 330 -3.90 -8.42 13.17
C GLY A 330 -3.28 -9.07 14.42
N ASP A 331 -4.04 -9.31 15.48
CA ASP A 331 -3.58 -9.92 16.72
C ASP A 331 -3.67 -11.46 16.68
N LEU A 332 -4.33 -12.00 15.64
CA LEU A 332 -4.37 -13.44 15.42
C LEU A 332 -2.97 -13.99 15.14
N ILE A 333 -2.70 -15.19 15.62
CA ILE A 333 -1.42 -15.87 15.40
C ILE A 333 -1.47 -16.54 14.04
N PHE A 334 -0.72 -15.99 13.10
CA PHE A 334 -0.54 -16.55 11.76
C PHE A 334 0.75 -17.36 11.71
N THR A 335 0.65 -18.65 11.39
CA THR A 335 1.79 -19.56 11.28
C THR A 335 1.86 -20.11 9.86
N PRO A 336 2.69 -19.52 8.98
CA PRO A 336 2.89 -20.04 7.64
C PRO A 336 3.72 -21.33 7.66
N ARG A 337 3.43 -22.21 6.74
CA ARG A 337 4.21 -23.42 6.47
C ARG A 337 4.90 -23.26 5.11
N PHE A 338 5.93 -22.40 5.07
CA PHE A 338 6.73 -22.22 3.86
C PHE A 338 7.54 -23.50 3.59
N SER A 339 7.58 -23.95 2.34
CA SER A 339 8.59 -24.92 1.91
C SER A 339 9.96 -24.23 1.85
N ALA A 340 11.03 -25.00 2.01
CA ALA A 340 12.40 -24.45 1.95
C ALA A 340 12.74 -23.82 0.57
N GLU A 341 11.91 -24.07 -0.44
CA GLU A 341 12.07 -23.59 -1.82
C GLU A 341 10.88 -22.68 -2.26
N ALA A 342 10.08 -22.15 -1.31
CA ALA A 342 8.92 -21.33 -1.61
C ALA A 342 9.33 -20.06 -2.35
N ASN A 343 8.71 -19.83 -3.50
CA ASN A 343 8.86 -18.58 -4.26
C ASN A 343 7.65 -17.67 -4.04
N VAL A 344 7.86 -16.38 -4.31
CA VAL A 344 6.76 -15.41 -4.34
C VAL A 344 5.75 -15.84 -5.42
N GLY A 345 4.49 -16.03 -5.03
CA GLY A 345 3.43 -16.50 -5.91
C GLY A 345 3.01 -17.95 -5.68
N ASP A 346 3.77 -18.73 -4.91
CA ASP A 346 3.40 -20.10 -4.56
C ASP A 346 2.24 -20.12 -3.55
N PRO A 347 1.42 -21.18 -3.54
CA PRO A 347 0.43 -21.39 -2.50
C PRO A 347 1.07 -21.44 -1.12
N ILE A 348 0.49 -20.74 -0.14
CA ILE A 348 1.01 -20.65 1.24
C ILE A 348 0.06 -21.39 2.17
N PRO A 349 0.37 -22.64 2.56
CA PRO A 349 -0.32 -23.30 3.65
C PRO A 349 -0.02 -22.58 4.97
N PHE A 350 -1.06 -22.35 5.79
CA PHE A 350 -0.88 -21.70 7.08
C PHE A 350 -1.94 -22.16 8.08
N SER A 351 -1.67 -21.94 9.36
CA SER A 351 -2.69 -21.96 10.39
C SER A 351 -2.90 -20.56 10.97
N LEU A 352 -4.14 -20.27 11.33
CA LEU A 352 -4.54 -19.01 11.97
C LEU A 352 -5.31 -19.33 13.24
N THR A 353 -4.80 -18.86 14.39
CA THR A 353 -5.38 -19.20 15.70
C THR A 353 -5.51 -17.94 16.57
N GLY A 354 -6.47 -17.95 17.49
CA GLY A 354 -6.67 -16.90 18.48
C GLY A 354 -8.13 -16.63 18.78
N ASP A 355 -8.38 -15.71 19.70
CA ASP A 355 -9.72 -15.23 20.02
C ASP A 355 -10.03 -13.99 19.21
N ALA A 356 -11.25 -13.88 18.67
CA ALA A 356 -11.67 -12.79 17.81
C ALA A 356 -13.15 -12.48 17.99
N THR A 357 -13.52 -11.23 17.71
CA THR A 357 -14.92 -10.81 17.65
C THR A 357 -15.30 -10.49 16.22
N ILE A 358 -16.25 -11.23 15.69
CA ILE A 358 -16.87 -10.91 14.39
C ILE A 358 -17.89 -9.80 14.60
N ILE A 359 -17.85 -8.81 13.72
CA ILE A 359 -18.75 -7.67 13.68
C ILE A 359 -19.39 -7.63 12.30
N TRP A 360 -20.73 -7.83 12.24
CA TRP A 360 -21.46 -7.73 10.98
C TRP A 360 -21.46 -6.32 10.46
N GLN A 361 -21.22 -6.17 9.16
CA GLN A 361 -21.18 -4.88 8.49
C GLN A 361 -22.56 -4.56 7.90
N PHE A 362 -22.85 -3.29 7.73
CA PHE A 362 -24.04 -2.78 7.04
C PHE A 362 -23.67 -1.52 6.25
N ASP A 363 -24.41 -1.26 5.18
CA ASP A 363 -24.22 -0.04 4.39
C ASP A 363 -24.81 1.17 5.12
N SER A 364 -23.94 1.95 5.75
CA SER A 364 -24.33 3.16 6.46
C SER A 364 -24.83 4.27 5.54
N ALA A 365 -24.39 4.33 4.29
CA ALA A 365 -24.82 5.33 3.33
C ALA A 365 -26.22 5.01 2.84
N GLN A 366 -26.48 3.75 2.52
CA GLN A 366 -27.83 3.28 2.17
C GLN A 366 -28.81 3.48 3.31
N LEU A 367 -28.40 3.14 4.55
CA LEU A 367 -29.25 3.34 5.73
C LEU A 367 -29.64 4.80 5.95
N LYS A 368 -28.70 5.75 5.78
CA LYS A 368 -29.04 7.18 5.85
C LYS A 368 -30.08 7.57 4.80
N SER A 369 -29.94 7.04 3.60
CA SER A 369 -30.89 7.29 2.50
C SER A 369 -32.27 6.70 2.80
N ASP A 370 -32.33 5.51 3.37
CA ASP A 370 -33.59 4.84 3.71
C ASP A 370 -34.33 5.51 4.89
N LEU A 371 -33.58 6.13 5.79
CA LEU A 371 -34.10 6.90 6.93
C LEU A 371 -34.58 8.29 6.53
N ALA A 372 -34.00 8.90 5.48
CA ALA A 372 -34.29 10.28 5.09
C ALA A 372 -35.80 10.50 4.85
N GLY A 373 -36.36 11.53 5.47
CA GLY A 373 -37.79 11.88 5.39
C GLY A 373 -38.74 10.89 6.04
N LYS A 374 -38.25 9.82 6.69
CA LYS A 374 -39.12 8.81 7.35
C LYS A 374 -39.43 9.25 8.78
N ASN A 375 -40.57 8.71 9.30
CA ASN A 375 -40.90 8.95 10.68
C ASN A 375 -39.99 8.14 11.62
N LYS A 376 -39.63 8.72 12.78
CA LYS A 376 -38.84 8.01 13.79
C LYS A 376 -39.39 6.67 14.21
N LYS A 377 -40.74 6.51 14.19
CA LYS A 377 -41.41 5.27 14.55
C LYS A 377 -41.13 4.13 13.58
N ASP A 378 -40.80 4.47 12.32
CA ASP A 378 -40.56 3.50 11.26
C ASP A 378 -39.14 2.93 11.30
N ILE A 379 -38.27 3.42 12.20
CA ILE A 379 -36.87 3.03 12.29
C ILE A 379 -36.73 1.49 12.43
N PHE A 380 -37.52 0.86 13.25
CA PHE A 380 -37.41 -0.58 13.49
C PHE A 380 -37.81 -1.40 12.26
N SER A 381 -38.80 -0.96 11.47
CA SER A 381 -39.16 -1.63 10.22
C SER A 381 -38.10 -1.46 9.13
N ILE A 382 -37.43 -0.31 9.09
CA ILE A 382 -36.32 -0.06 8.16
C ILE A 382 -35.10 -0.92 8.56
N ILE A 383 -34.73 -0.91 9.85
CA ILE A 383 -33.60 -1.68 10.37
C ILE A 383 -33.79 -3.19 10.21
N ALA A 384 -35.01 -3.71 10.19
CA ALA A 384 -35.25 -5.11 9.95
C ALA A 384 -34.69 -5.64 8.62
N ASN A 385 -34.44 -4.74 7.65
CA ASN A 385 -33.76 -5.07 6.40
C ASN A 385 -32.24 -5.14 6.51
N TYR A 386 -31.67 -4.70 7.64
CA TYR A 386 -30.22 -4.64 7.90
C TYR A 386 -29.81 -5.72 8.90
N ARG A 387 -29.57 -6.94 8.42
CA ARG A 387 -29.27 -8.12 9.25
C ARG A 387 -28.02 -7.96 10.12
N GLY A 388 -27.11 -7.06 9.72
CA GLY A 388 -25.91 -6.73 10.47
C GLY A 388 -26.15 -5.85 11.71
N VAL A 389 -27.37 -5.36 11.95
CA VAL A 389 -27.71 -4.49 13.08
C VAL A 389 -28.43 -5.29 14.17
N ALA A 390 -27.89 -5.25 15.40
CA ALA A 390 -28.50 -5.88 16.57
C ALA A 390 -29.48 -4.92 17.27
N ARG A 391 -29.07 -3.65 17.45
CA ARG A 391 -29.89 -2.64 18.12
C ARG A 391 -29.74 -1.29 17.46
N VAL A 392 -30.79 -0.47 17.54
CA VAL A 392 -30.80 0.88 17.03
C VAL A 392 -31.51 1.82 18.03
N SER A 393 -30.99 3.01 18.15
CA SER A 393 -31.68 4.14 18.79
C SER A 393 -31.45 5.41 17.96
N ALA A 394 -32.39 6.36 18.06
CA ALA A 394 -32.27 7.60 17.31
C ALA A 394 -32.68 8.80 18.13
N VAL A 395 -31.91 9.87 17.99
CA VAL A 395 -32.22 11.20 18.55
C VAL A 395 -32.35 12.17 17.39
N ILE A 396 -33.52 12.78 17.26
CA ILE A 396 -33.81 13.81 16.25
C ILE A 396 -33.79 15.17 16.94
N ARG A 397 -33.21 16.15 16.28
CA ARG A 397 -33.16 17.55 16.75
C ARG A 397 -33.78 18.47 15.70
N PRO A 398 -34.61 19.43 16.11
CA PRO A 398 -35.03 19.74 17.49
C PRO A 398 -35.95 18.67 18.08
N PHE A 399 -36.11 18.63 19.40
CA PHE A 399 -36.77 17.55 20.15
C PHE A 399 -38.26 17.35 19.82
N TRP A 400 -38.90 18.35 19.21
CA TRP A 400 -40.32 18.27 18.76
C TRP A 400 -40.47 17.65 17.36
N GLU A 401 -39.32 17.43 16.65
CA GLU A 401 -39.37 16.79 15.35
C GLU A 401 -39.50 15.28 15.49
N SER A 402 -40.41 14.72 14.71
CA SER A 402 -40.67 13.27 14.69
C SER A 402 -40.23 12.58 13.41
N GLN A 403 -39.72 13.36 12.43
CA GLN A 403 -39.23 12.86 11.16
C GLN A 403 -37.73 13.04 11.04
N PHE A 404 -37.08 12.08 10.38
CA PHE A 404 -35.68 12.26 10.00
C PHE A 404 -35.54 13.36 8.95
N PRO A 405 -34.44 14.11 8.94
CA PRO A 405 -34.17 15.10 7.89
C PRO A 405 -34.25 14.47 6.49
N ASP A 406 -34.81 15.19 5.52
CA ASP A 406 -34.85 14.74 4.10
C ASP A 406 -33.46 14.61 3.51
N ASN A 407 -32.49 15.41 4.00
CA ASN A 407 -31.12 15.32 3.56
C ASN A 407 -30.35 14.26 4.35
N PRO A 408 -29.92 13.14 3.72
CA PRO A 408 -29.17 12.07 4.39
C PRO A 408 -27.87 12.54 5.08
N ASN A 409 -27.27 13.64 4.60
CA ASN A 409 -26.04 14.19 5.20
C ASN A 409 -26.26 14.82 6.58
N LYS A 410 -27.53 15.11 6.95
CA LYS A 410 -27.92 15.57 8.30
C LYS A 410 -28.21 14.42 9.25
N ILE A 411 -28.10 13.18 8.79
CA ILE A 411 -28.24 11.97 9.60
C ILE A 411 -26.84 11.45 9.91
N LYS A 412 -26.45 11.54 11.17
CA LYS A 412 -25.18 10.98 11.68
C LYS A 412 -25.43 9.57 12.19
N ILE A 413 -24.61 8.61 11.78
CA ILE A 413 -24.60 7.26 12.32
C ILE A 413 -23.41 7.13 13.26
N ASP A 414 -23.69 6.79 14.52
CA ASP A 414 -22.70 6.47 15.53
C ASP A 414 -22.77 4.95 15.80
N ILE A 415 -21.65 4.26 15.55
CA ILE A 415 -21.54 2.83 15.80
C ILE A 415 -20.96 2.64 17.21
N VAL A 416 -21.64 1.85 18.01
CA VAL A 416 -21.21 1.50 19.38
C VAL A 416 -20.98 0.00 19.43
N LEU A 417 -19.77 -0.39 19.76
CA LEU A 417 -19.42 -1.78 20.01
C LEU A 417 -19.63 -2.11 21.48
N ASN A 418 -20.27 -3.23 21.76
CA ASN A 418 -20.40 -3.74 23.13
C ASN A 418 -19.06 -4.39 23.54
N GLU A 419 -18.36 -3.82 24.51
CA GLU A 419 -17.14 -4.39 25.09
C GLU A 419 -17.40 -5.53 26.09
N GLY A 420 -18.47 -6.26 25.96
CA GLY A 420 -18.80 -7.24 26.98
C GLY A 420 -19.88 -8.25 26.59
N VAL A 421 -19.59 -9.09 25.61
CA VAL A 421 -20.36 -10.36 25.45
C VAL A 421 -19.37 -11.52 25.41
#